data_da3825019fa1c3b750a261ed95aaf480
#
_entry.id   da3825019fa1c3b750a261ed95aaf480
#
_cell.length_a   1.000
_cell.length_b   1.000
_cell.length_c   1.000
_cell.angle_alpha   90.00
_cell.angle_beta   90.00
_cell.angle_gamma   90.00
#
_symmetry.space_group_name_H-M   'P 1'
#
loop_
_entity.id
_entity.type
_entity.pdbx_description
1 polymer ?
#
loop_
_entity_poly.entity_id
_entity_poly.type
_entity_poly.pdbx_seq_one_letter_code
_entity_poly.pdbx_strand_id
1 'polypeptide(L)'
;MKTFVLLPTGEGRTTDDLQFLEFSAYVERALTARGYQKATDFASADLAIFLAYGIGDPQTDTYTYTLPVWGQTGVASSTTTGNVNVYGNTGTYSQTTTNTPQYGVKGYTSHQGSNTSFTRHAYLTAYDLVSYREKKKEIVVWETKIESAGSSGDLRLVFPVMIAASRSFLGISTGKIVVVNLREDNLPVLEVRGLPIPDGKAKKKE
;
A
#
# COMPACT_ATOMS: atom_id res chain seq x y z
N MET A 1 -32.49 -1.91 -14.95
CA MET A 1 -31.48 -2.36 -13.99
C MET A 1 -30.87 -3.61 -14.60
N LYS A 2 -29.55 -3.69 -14.78
CA LYS A 2 -28.94 -4.85 -15.47
C LYS A 2 -28.58 -5.93 -14.45
N THR A 3 -28.91 -7.16 -14.80
CA THR A 3 -28.53 -8.33 -14.02
C THR A 3 -27.18 -8.88 -14.47
N PHE A 4 -26.41 -9.47 -13.56
CA PHE A 4 -25.09 -10.00 -13.87
C PHE A 4 -24.80 -11.35 -13.19
N VAL A 5 -23.95 -12.13 -13.83
CA VAL A 5 -23.20 -13.23 -13.21
C VAL A 5 -21.71 -12.88 -13.20
N LEU A 6 -21.01 -13.30 -12.16
CA LEU A 6 -19.58 -13.09 -12.01
C LEU A 6 -18.84 -14.41 -12.24
N LEU A 7 -17.84 -14.39 -13.10
CA LEU A 7 -17.08 -15.54 -13.53
C LEU A 7 -15.58 -15.32 -13.35
N PRO A 8 -14.82 -16.33 -12.93
CA PRO A 8 -13.36 -16.22 -12.85
C PRO A 8 -12.74 -16.22 -14.24
N THR A 9 -11.58 -15.59 -14.36
CA THR A 9 -10.71 -15.67 -15.54
C THR A 9 -9.31 -16.06 -15.10
N GLY A 10 -8.68 -16.94 -15.87
CA GLY A 10 -7.35 -17.45 -15.61
C GLY A 10 -7.33 -18.97 -15.63
N GLU A 11 -6.17 -19.52 -15.97
CA GLU A 11 -5.98 -20.96 -16.08
C GLU A 11 -6.18 -21.65 -14.72
N GLY A 12 -6.98 -22.71 -14.70
CA GLY A 12 -7.27 -23.52 -13.51
C GLY A 12 -8.19 -22.88 -12.46
N ARG A 13 -8.74 -21.68 -12.69
CA ARG A 13 -9.69 -21.05 -11.76
C ARG A 13 -11.12 -21.46 -12.06
N THR A 14 -11.85 -21.80 -11.00
CA THR A 14 -13.25 -22.18 -11.07
C THR A 14 -14.12 -21.29 -10.19
N THR A 15 -15.42 -21.35 -10.37
CA THR A 15 -16.40 -20.64 -9.53
C THR A 15 -16.39 -21.10 -8.07
N ASP A 16 -15.87 -22.30 -7.80
CA ASP A 16 -15.81 -22.92 -6.47
C ASP A 16 -14.48 -22.66 -5.76
N ASP A 17 -13.54 -21.95 -6.42
CA ASP A 17 -12.28 -21.54 -5.81
C ASP A 17 -12.54 -20.60 -4.62
N LEU A 18 -11.99 -20.94 -3.44
CA LEU A 18 -12.21 -20.18 -2.21
C LEU A 18 -11.76 -18.72 -2.31
N GLN A 19 -10.66 -18.47 -3.02
CA GLN A 19 -10.18 -17.11 -3.22
C GLN A 19 -11.11 -16.33 -4.16
N PHE A 20 -11.61 -17.00 -5.22
CA PHE A 20 -12.60 -16.40 -6.11
C PHE A 20 -13.90 -16.10 -5.37
N LEU A 21 -14.41 -17.02 -4.53
CA LEU A 21 -15.62 -16.82 -3.73
C LEU A 21 -15.47 -15.61 -2.80
N GLU A 22 -14.32 -15.45 -2.15
CA GLU A 22 -14.04 -14.28 -1.30
C GLU A 22 -14.02 -12.98 -2.12
N PHE A 23 -13.26 -12.96 -3.22
CA PHE A 23 -13.07 -11.75 -4.04
C PHE A 23 -14.33 -11.37 -4.81
N SER A 24 -15.07 -12.37 -5.30
CA SER A 24 -16.37 -12.14 -5.95
C SER A 24 -17.35 -11.44 -5.03
N ALA A 25 -17.38 -11.79 -3.74
CA ALA A 25 -18.27 -11.15 -2.77
C ALA A 25 -17.98 -9.65 -2.62
N TYR A 26 -16.71 -9.21 -2.69
CA TYR A 26 -16.36 -7.79 -2.67
C TYR A 26 -16.82 -7.07 -3.94
N VAL A 27 -16.59 -7.69 -5.10
CA VAL A 27 -17.01 -7.15 -6.41
C VAL A 27 -18.53 -7.07 -6.50
N GLU A 28 -19.24 -8.10 -6.06
CA GLU A 28 -20.71 -8.14 -6.04
C GLU A 28 -21.30 -6.98 -5.22
N ARG A 29 -20.76 -6.70 -4.02
CA ARG A 29 -21.19 -5.57 -3.21
C ARG A 29 -20.94 -4.23 -3.92
N ALA A 30 -19.79 -4.08 -4.57
CA ALA A 30 -19.47 -2.86 -5.31
C ALA A 30 -20.40 -2.67 -6.52
N LEU A 31 -20.71 -3.72 -7.26
CA LEU A 31 -21.64 -3.68 -8.40
C LEU A 31 -23.08 -3.42 -7.93
N THR A 32 -23.53 -4.06 -6.85
CA THR A 32 -24.85 -3.82 -6.27
C THR A 32 -25.02 -2.37 -5.84
N ALA A 33 -24.01 -1.80 -5.23
CA ALA A 33 -24.00 -0.37 -4.86
C ALA A 33 -24.05 0.57 -6.08
N ARG A 34 -23.70 0.07 -7.28
CA ARG A 34 -23.82 0.79 -8.57
C ARG A 34 -25.17 0.54 -9.26
N GLY A 35 -26.05 -0.24 -8.66
CA GLY A 35 -27.38 -0.51 -9.18
C GLY A 35 -27.46 -1.73 -10.11
N TYR A 36 -26.43 -2.57 -10.17
CA TYR A 36 -26.51 -3.89 -10.80
C TYR A 36 -27.17 -4.88 -9.84
N GLN A 37 -27.79 -5.92 -10.37
CA GLN A 37 -28.37 -7.03 -9.60
C GLN A 37 -27.69 -8.35 -9.94
N LYS A 38 -27.36 -9.12 -8.92
CA LYS A 38 -26.86 -10.50 -9.14
C LYS A 38 -28.00 -11.35 -9.68
N ALA A 39 -27.75 -12.01 -10.81
CA ALA A 39 -28.69 -12.99 -11.38
C ALA A 39 -28.63 -14.30 -10.59
N THR A 40 -29.71 -15.05 -10.61
CA THR A 40 -29.79 -16.37 -9.97
C THR A 40 -29.03 -17.44 -10.79
N ASP A 41 -28.99 -17.26 -12.10
CA ASP A 41 -28.37 -18.17 -13.04
C ASP A 41 -27.85 -17.44 -14.29
N PHE A 42 -27.07 -18.14 -15.10
CA PHE A 42 -26.51 -17.62 -16.34
C PHE A 42 -27.57 -17.31 -17.41
N ALA A 43 -28.70 -18.02 -17.40
CA ALA A 43 -29.75 -17.82 -18.38
C ALA A 43 -30.54 -16.55 -18.16
N SER A 44 -30.68 -16.10 -16.91
CA SER A 44 -31.41 -14.90 -16.50
C SER A 44 -30.55 -13.62 -16.49
N ALA A 45 -29.22 -13.76 -16.62
CA ALA A 45 -28.31 -12.62 -16.56
C ALA A 45 -28.26 -11.82 -17.87
N ASP A 46 -28.22 -10.50 -17.75
CA ASP A 46 -27.97 -9.59 -18.89
C ASP A 46 -26.47 -9.53 -19.24
N LEU A 47 -25.61 -9.63 -18.21
CA LEU A 47 -24.16 -9.50 -18.34
C LEU A 47 -23.42 -10.70 -17.76
N ALA A 48 -22.37 -11.15 -18.44
CA ALA A 48 -21.31 -11.94 -17.85
C ALA A 48 -20.14 -11.02 -17.50
N ILE A 49 -19.77 -10.92 -16.24
CA ILE A 49 -18.64 -10.12 -15.79
C ILE A 49 -17.51 -11.08 -15.43
N PHE A 50 -16.41 -10.99 -16.15
CA PHE A 50 -15.22 -11.79 -15.90
C PHE A 50 -14.29 -11.04 -14.98
N LEU A 51 -13.81 -11.70 -13.93
CA LEU A 51 -12.88 -11.19 -12.95
C LEU A 51 -11.53 -11.88 -13.08
N ALA A 52 -10.52 -11.13 -13.52
CA ALA A 52 -9.12 -11.52 -13.43
C ALA A 52 -8.46 -10.73 -12.28
N TYR A 53 -7.60 -11.41 -11.52
CA TYR A 53 -6.84 -10.75 -10.45
C TYR A 53 -5.50 -11.44 -10.24
N GLY A 54 -4.55 -10.70 -9.72
CA GLY A 54 -3.23 -11.24 -9.46
C GLY A 54 -2.29 -10.25 -8.78
N ILE A 55 -1.13 -10.77 -8.46
CA ILE A 55 0.00 -10.02 -7.94
C ILE A 55 1.21 -10.35 -8.83
N GLY A 56 1.91 -9.32 -9.26
CA GLY A 56 3.14 -9.47 -10.02
C GLY A 56 4.33 -9.80 -9.13
N ASP A 57 5.44 -10.14 -9.76
CA ASP A 57 6.69 -10.44 -9.08
C ASP A 57 7.17 -9.23 -8.25
N PRO A 58 7.78 -9.49 -7.06
CA PRO A 58 8.32 -8.44 -6.24
C PRO A 58 9.46 -7.70 -6.95
N GLN A 59 9.41 -6.38 -6.90
CA GLN A 59 10.48 -5.49 -7.36
C GLN A 59 11.23 -4.99 -6.13
N THR A 60 12.52 -5.29 -6.03
CA THR A 60 13.35 -4.87 -4.90
C THR A 60 14.37 -3.84 -5.36
N ASP A 61 14.25 -2.63 -4.86
CA ASP A 61 15.21 -1.55 -5.04
C ASP A 61 16.12 -1.46 -3.83
N THR A 62 17.43 -1.36 -4.09
CA THR A 62 18.43 -1.15 -3.05
C THR A 62 18.89 0.30 -3.08
N TYR A 63 19.05 0.87 -1.90
CA TYR A 63 19.59 2.23 -1.76
C TYR A 63 20.66 2.27 -0.68
N THR A 64 21.56 3.22 -0.82
CA THR A 64 22.62 3.45 0.15
C THR A 64 22.34 4.75 0.93
N TYR A 65 22.50 4.71 2.24
CA TYR A 65 22.38 5.89 3.09
C TYR A 65 23.60 5.96 4.03
N THR A 66 23.94 7.16 4.45
CA THR A 66 25.05 7.41 5.34
C THR A 66 24.56 7.91 6.70
N LEU A 67 25.15 7.36 7.76
CA LEU A 67 24.92 7.84 9.11
C LEU A 67 26.17 8.51 9.66
N PRO A 68 26.04 9.67 10.33
CA PRO A 68 27.15 10.31 10.99
C PRO A 68 27.61 9.51 12.19
N VAL A 69 28.91 9.31 12.31
CA VAL A 69 29.54 8.72 13.50
C VAL A 69 30.00 9.86 14.41
N TRP A 70 29.41 9.94 15.57
CA TRP A 70 29.75 10.92 16.57
C TRP A 70 30.89 10.41 17.46
N GLY A 71 31.81 11.31 17.80
CA GLY A 71 32.91 10.98 18.68
C GLY A 71 33.71 12.21 19.08
N GLN A 72 34.74 12.01 19.87
CA GLN A 72 35.64 13.08 20.24
C GLN A 72 36.45 13.54 19.01
N THR A 73 36.29 14.81 18.64
CA THR A 73 36.96 15.44 17.50
C THR A 73 38.15 16.29 17.89
N GLY A 74 38.30 16.59 19.18
CA GLY A 74 39.38 17.40 19.67
C GLY A 74 39.25 17.71 21.17
N VAL A 75 39.85 18.81 21.55
CA VAL A 75 39.79 19.39 22.91
C VAL A 75 39.10 20.72 22.82
N ALA A 76 37.97 20.92 23.51
CA ALA A 76 37.20 22.15 23.53
C ALA A 76 37.92 23.22 24.36
N SER A 77 38.51 22.80 25.48
CA SER A 77 39.32 23.70 26.31
C SER A 77 40.37 22.90 27.09
N SER A 78 41.48 23.53 27.40
CA SER A 78 42.55 23.00 28.23
C SER A 78 42.84 23.97 29.37
N THR A 79 42.69 23.49 30.58
CA THR A 79 43.03 24.31 31.78
C THR A 79 44.23 23.69 32.46
N THR A 80 45.27 24.52 32.60
CA THR A 80 46.50 24.14 33.29
C THR A 80 46.59 24.90 34.62
N THR A 81 46.71 24.17 35.71
CA THR A 81 46.93 24.71 37.04
C THR A 81 48.33 24.30 37.50
N GLY A 82 49.12 25.27 37.91
CA GLY A 82 50.48 24.99 38.39
C GLY A 82 50.72 25.59 39.75
N ASN A 83 51.47 24.84 40.60
CA ASN A 83 51.95 25.37 41.88
C ASN A 83 53.47 25.39 41.89
N VAL A 84 53.99 26.49 42.39
CA VAL A 84 55.45 26.68 42.64
C VAL A 84 55.68 26.70 44.12
N ASN A 85 56.48 25.79 44.60
CA ASN A 85 56.96 25.81 46.03
C ASN A 85 58.43 26.17 46.02
N VAL A 86 58.78 27.23 46.75
CA VAL A 86 60.15 27.72 46.89
C VAL A 86 60.60 27.49 48.35
N TYR A 87 61.69 26.75 48.50
CA TYR A 87 62.35 26.53 49.81
C TYR A 87 63.79 26.95 49.67
N GLY A 88 64.10 28.06 50.30
CA GLY A 88 65.45 28.62 50.21
C GLY A 88 65.86 28.99 48.79
N ASN A 89 66.93 28.39 48.26
CA ASN A 89 67.41 28.55 46.90
C ASN A 89 66.95 27.53 45.91
N THR A 90 65.99 26.62 46.29
CA THR A 90 65.45 25.56 45.45
C THR A 90 63.95 25.72 45.29
N GLY A 91 63.49 25.74 44.04
CA GLY A 91 62.08 25.78 43.69
C GLY A 91 61.64 24.48 42.99
N THR A 92 60.45 23.96 43.37
CA THR A 92 59.80 22.87 42.66
C THR A 92 58.52 23.39 42.02
N TYR A 93 58.32 23.00 40.76
CA TYR A 93 57.13 23.34 39.98
C TYR A 93 56.35 22.05 39.67
N SER A 94 55.04 22.05 39.94
CA SER A 94 54.14 21.00 39.50
C SER A 94 52.98 21.58 38.77
N GLN A 95 52.58 20.98 37.67
CA GLN A 95 51.40 21.40 36.90
C GLN A 95 50.48 20.22 36.57
N THR A 96 49.17 20.49 36.54
CA THR A 96 48.15 19.57 36.08
C THR A 96 47.37 20.21 34.95
N THR A 97 47.28 19.53 33.83
CA THR A 97 46.48 19.97 32.69
C THR A 97 45.23 19.10 32.57
N THR A 98 44.06 19.73 32.62
CA THR A 98 42.75 19.08 32.43
C THR A 98 42.22 19.51 31.09
N ASN A 99 41.91 18.53 30.22
CA ASN A 99 41.34 18.77 28.92
C ASN A 99 39.84 18.44 28.90
N THR A 100 39.03 19.35 28.43
CA THR A 100 37.60 19.13 28.15
C THR A 100 37.45 18.62 26.73
N PRO A 101 36.90 17.42 26.51
CA PRO A 101 36.76 16.89 25.16
C PRO A 101 35.72 17.66 24.34
N GLN A 102 36.00 17.85 23.06
CA GLN A 102 35.04 18.35 22.08
C GLN A 102 34.47 17.14 21.32
N TYR A 103 33.13 17.09 21.22
CA TYR A 103 32.43 16.05 20.46
C TYR A 103 31.85 16.62 19.18
N GLY A 104 31.85 15.83 18.11
CA GLY A 104 31.30 16.19 16.83
C GLY A 104 31.23 14.98 15.90
N VAL A 105 30.88 15.21 14.64
CA VAL A 105 30.89 14.18 13.61
C VAL A 105 32.33 13.83 13.27
N LYS A 106 32.72 12.58 13.51
CA LYS A 106 34.06 12.06 13.29
C LYS A 106 34.22 11.44 11.90
N GLY A 107 33.12 11.05 11.28
CA GLY A 107 33.07 10.42 9.97
C GLY A 107 31.65 10.01 9.63
N TYR A 108 31.52 9.23 8.56
CA TYR A 108 30.26 8.66 8.12
C TYR A 108 30.44 7.17 7.85
N THR A 109 29.44 6.38 8.24
CA THR A 109 29.33 4.97 7.85
C THR A 109 28.26 4.84 6.78
N SER A 110 28.55 4.03 5.76
CA SER A 110 27.62 3.72 4.69
C SER A 110 26.86 2.45 5.02
N HIS A 111 25.54 2.49 4.83
CA HIS A 111 24.62 1.37 5.05
C HIS A 111 23.81 1.16 3.78
N GLN A 112 23.45 -0.10 3.52
CA GLN A 112 22.50 -0.44 2.47
C GLN A 112 21.14 -0.75 3.08
N GLY A 113 20.09 -0.24 2.44
CA GLY A 113 18.70 -0.59 2.69
C GLY A 113 18.09 -1.16 1.41
N SER A 114 17.00 -1.89 1.55
CA SER A 114 16.20 -2.36 0.42
C SER A 114 14.73 -2.04 0.64
N ASN A 115 14.02 -1.76 -0.44
CA ASN A 115 12.57 -1.58 -0.44
C ASN A 115 11.97 -2.51 -1.49
N THR A 116 11.07 -3.39 -1.07
CA THR A 116 10.37 -4.31 -1.97
C THR A 116 8.96 -3.81 -2.22
N SER A 117 8.58 -3.71 -3.47
CA SER A 117 7.24 -3.34 -3.91
C SER A 117 6.62 -4.44 -4.77
N PHE A 118 5.29 -4.54 -4.70
CA PHE A 118 4.47 -5.47 -5.46
C PHE A 118 3.47 -4.68 -6.30
N THR A 119 3.27 -5.08 -7.54
CA THR A 119 2.17 -4.60 -8.37
C THR A 119 1.02 -5.58 -8.30
N ARG A 120 -0.17 -5.09 -7.95
CA ARG A 120 -1.39 -5.89 -7.86
C ARG A 120 -2.39 -5.38 -8.88
N HIS A 121 -3.15 -6.30 -9.47
CA HIS A 121 -4.12 -5.96 -10.49
C HIS A 121 -5.45 -6.68 -10.27
N ALA A 122 -6.53 -6.03 -10.69
CA ALA A 122 -7.85 -6.63 -10.84
C ALA A 122 -8.49 -6.05 -12.10
N TYR A 123 -8.96 -6.93 -13.00
CA TYR A 123 -9.60 -6.56 -14.25
C TYR A 123 -11.01 -7.14 -14.27
N LEU A 124 -11.97 -6.29 -14.61
CA LEU A 124 -13.36 -6.66 -14.76
C LEU A 124 -13.77 -6.35 -16.19
N THR A 125 -14.22 -7.39 -16.91
CA THR A 125 -14.71 -7.25 -18.29
C THR A 125 -16.14 -7.75 -18.37
N ALA A 126 -17.06 -6.90 -18.75
CA ALA A 126 -18.48 -7.21 -18.89
C ALA A 126 -18.87 -7.48 -20.33
N TYR A 127 -19.46 -8.61 -20.59
CA TYR A 127 -20.00 -9.01 -21.89
C TYR A 127 -21.52 -9.01 -21.88
N ASP A 128 -22.11 -8.63 -23.01
CA ASP A 128 -23.56 -8.67 -23.25
C ASP A 128 -24.02 -10.10 -23.53
N LEU A 129 -24.66 -10.71 -22.53
CA LEU A 129 -25.19 -12.07 -22.65
C LEU A 129 -26.45 -12.14 -23.51
N VAL A 130 -27.24 -11.07 -23.60
CA VAL A 130 -28.44 -11.04 -24.46
C VAL A 130 -28.03 -11.16 -25.92
N SER A 131 -27.11 -10.31 -26.36
CA SER A 131 -26.57 -10.38 -27.73
C SER A 131 -25.85 -11.70 -28.00
N TYR A 132 -25.15 -12.26 -27.02
CA TYR A 132 -24.49 -13.56 -27.19
C TYR A 132 -25.48 -14.69 -27.36
N ARG A 133 -26.59 -14.72 -26.61
CA ARG A 133 -27.63 -15.74 -26.73
C ARG A 133 -28.34 -15.68 -28.08
N GLU A 134 -28.69 -14.45 -28.53
CA GLU A 134 -29.44 -14.23 -29.77
C GLU A 134 -28.59 -14.42 -31.04
N LYS A 135 -27.37 -13.86 -31.03
CA LYS A 135 -26.57 -13.71 -32.27
C LYS A 135 -25.22 -14.39 -32.21
N LYS A 136 -24.90 -15.07 -31.11
CA LYS A 136 -23.55 -15.64 -30.83
C LYS A 136 -22.41 -14.62 -30.99
N LYS A 137 -22.72 -13.36 -30.74
CA LYS A 137 -21.76 -12.26 -30.87
C LYS A 137 -21.28 -11.84 -29.48
N GLU A 138 -19.98 -11.89 -29.27
CA GLU A 138 -19.32 -11.38 -28.07
C GLU A 138 -19.18 -9.87 -28.16
N ILE A 139 -19.88 -9.16 -27.29
CA ILE A 139 -19.85 -7.69 -27.20
C ILE A 139 -19.39 -7.32 -25.82
N VAL A 140 -18.23 -6.68 -25.72
CA VAL A 140 -17.75 -6.06 -24.48
C VAL A 140 -18.57 -4.78 -24.26
N VAL A 141 -19.24 -4.70 -23.12
CA VAL A 141 -20.05 -3.54 -22.72
C VAL A 141 -19.18 -2.50 -22.01
N TRP A 142 -18.32 -2.96 -21.10
CA TRP A 142 -17.34 -2.14 -20.41
C TRP A 142 -16.18 -3.00 -19.86
N GLU A 143 -15.08 -2.32 -19.63
CA GLU A 143 -13.90 -2.89 -18.99
C GLU A 143 -13.42 -1.92 -17.91
N THR A 144 -13.02 -2.46 -16.75
CA THR A 144 -12.39 -1.69 -15.67
C THR A 144 -11.10 -2.36 -15.27
N LYS A 145 -10.00 -1.63 -15.42
CA LYS A 145 -8.65 -2.03 -15.00
C LYS A 145 -8.30 -1.31 -13.71
N ILE A 146 -7.89 -2.07 -12.71
CA ILE A 146 -7.54 -1.56 -11.39
C ILE A 146 -6.13 -2.06 -11.09
N GLU A 147 -5.23 -1.12 -10.81
CA GLU A 147 -3.85 -1.41 -10.48
C GLU A 147 -3.47 -0.73 -9.18
N SER A 148 -2.63 -1.38 -8.40
CA SER A 148 -2.11 -0.87 -7.13
C SER A 148 -0.67 -1.30 -6.96
N ALA A 149 0.19 -0.41 -6.48
CA ALA A 149 1.57 -0.71 -6.11
C ALA A 149 1.80 -0.41 -4.63
N GLY A 150 2.64 -1.21 -3.97
CA GLY A 150 3.00 -1.00 -2.57
C GLY A 150 3.75 -2.19 -1.97
N SER A 151 4.12 -2.08 -0.70
CA SER A 151 5.00 -3.04 -0.01
C SER A 151 4.33 -4.35 0.41
N SER A 152 2.99 -4.43 0.43
CA SER A 152 2.31 -5.65 0.82
C SER A 152 2.27 -6.65 -0.33
N GLY A 153 2.75 -7.87 -0.10
CA GLY A 153 2.60 -9.04 -0.98
C GLY A 153 1.28 -9.80 -0.76
N ASP A 154 0.42 -9.34 0.14
CA ASP A 154 -0.86 -9.99 0.45
C ASP A 154 -2.00 -9.36 -0.36
N LEU A 155 -2.43 -10.07 -1.42
CA LEU A 155 -3.53 -9.60 -2.26
C LEU A 155 -4.87 -9.59 -1.50
N ARG A 156 -5.10 -10.50 -0.54
CA ARG A 156 -6.34 -10.56 0.23
C ARG A 156 -6.55 -9.31 1.09
N LEU A 157 -5.47 -8.75 1.59
CA LEU A 157 -5.49 -7.51 2.37
C LEU A 157 -5.84 -6.30 1.48
N VAL A 158 -5.26 -6.24 0.28
CA VAL A 158 -5.33 -5.07 -0.60
C VAL A 158 -6.53 -5.11 -1.54
N PHE A 159 -6.99 -6.28 -1.94
CA PHE A 159 -8.05 -6.44 -2.94
C PHE A 159 -9.35 -5.69 -2.58
N PRO A 160 -9.90 -5.76 -1.36
CA PRO A 160 -11.10 -5.00 -1.02
C PRO A 160 -10.89 -3.48 -1.10
N VAL A 161 -9.68 -2.98 -0.83
CA VAL A 161 -9.33 -1.55 -1.00
C VAL A 161 -9.35 -1.17 -2.48
N MET A 162 -8.80 -2.01 -3.36
CA MET A 162 -8.80 -1.81 -4.81
C MET A 162 -10.23 -1.77 -5.37
N ILE A 163 -11.09 -2.70 -4.95
CA ILE A 163 -12.50 -2.75 -5.38
C ILE A 163 -13.26 -1.52 -4.84
N ALA A 164 -13.05 -1.13 -3.59
CA ALA A 164 -13.68 0.07 -3.03
C ALA A 164 -13.26 1.34 -3.78
N ALA A 165 -11.99 1.46 -4.15
CA ALA A 165 -11.46 2.58 -4.93
C ALA A 165 -12.09 2.67 -6.33
N SER A 166 -12.36 1.52 -6.97
CA SER A 166 -12.95 1.46 -8.30
C SER A 166 -14.47 1.58 -8.32
N ARG A 167 -15.15 1.44 -7.18
CA ARG A 167 -16.61 1.34 -7.07
C ARG A 167 -17.37 2.41 -7.87
N SER A 168 -16.94 3.66 -7.77
CA SER A 168 -17.60 4.78 -8.46
C SER A 168 -17.41 4.79 -9.97
N PHE A 169 -16.45 4.02 -10.48
CA PHE A 169 -16.05 4.00 -11.88
C PHE A 169 -16.49 2.74 -12.63
N LEU A 170 -17.05 1.74 -11.93
CA LEU A 170 -17.54 0.51 -12.54
C LEU A 170 -18.63 0.83 -13.59
N GLY A 171 -18.40 0.37 -14.80
CA GLY A 171 -19.35 0.52 -15.91
C GLY A 171 -19.45 1.92 -16.52
N ILE A 172 -18.51 2.82 -16.22
CA ILE A 172 -18.44 4.16 -16.84
C ILE A 172 -17.06 4.40 -17.46
N SER A 173 -17.04 5.22 -18.52
CA SER A 173 -15.78 5.68 -19.11
C SER A 173 -15.24 6.87 -18.31
N THR A 174 -14.00 6.74 -17.82
CA THR A 174 -13.32 7.84 -17.11
C THR A 174 -12.58 8.78 -18.06
N GLY A 175 -12.33 8.34 -19.31
CA GLY A 175 -11.55 9.09 -20.31
C GLY A 175 -10.08 9.30 -19.95
N LYS A 176 -9.68 8.96 -18.71
CA LYS A 176 -8.32 9.13 -18.19
C LYS A 176 -8.06 8.17 -17.02
N ILE A 177 -6.79 8.03 -16.67
CA ILE A 177 -6.40 7.33 -15.43
C ILE A 177 -6.87 8.15 -14.23
N VAL A 178 -7.56 7.50 -13.30
CA VAL A 178 -8.00 8.09 -12.04
C VAL A 178 -7.22 7.47 -10.90
N VAL A 179 -6.57 8.29 -10.09
CA VAL A 179 -5.84 7.86 -8.90
C VAL A 179 -6.73 8.08 -7.69
N VAL A 180 -6.94 7.02 -6.90
CA VAL A 180 -7.75 7.05 -5.68
C VAL A 180 -6.90 6.57 -4.52
N ASN A 181 -6.86 7.35 -3.44
CA ASN A 181 -6.15 7.01 -2.22
C ASN A 181 -7.17 6.60 -1.15
N LEU A 182 -7.15 5.33 -0.75
CA LEU A 182 -7.98 4.80 0.31
C LEU A 182 -7.12 4.03 1.32
N ARG A 183 -7.58 4.00 2.56
CA ARG A 183 -7.05 3.16 3.64
C ARG A 183 -8.04 2.06 3.97
N GLU A 184 -7.57 1.02 4.62
CA GLU A 184 -8.40 -0.13 5.00
C GLU A 184 -9.57 0.21 5.94
N ASP A 185 -9.44 1.28 6.72
CA ASP A 185 -10.42 1.79 7.67
C ASP A 185 -11.43 2.77 7.06
N ASN A 186 -11.29 3.13 5.78
CA ASN A 186 -12.23 4.02 5.12
C ASN A 186 -13.60 3.36 4.90
N LEU A 187 -14.67 4.13 5.06
CA LEU A 187 -16.05 3.65 4.94
C LEU A 187 -16.32 2.83 3.67
N PRO A 188 -15.91 3.25 2.46
CA PRO A 188 -16.14 2.46 1.25
C PRO A 188 -15.49 1.07 1.30
N VAL A 189 -14.37 0.93 2.01
CA VAL A 189 -13.66 -0.37 2.16
C VAL A 189 -14.41 -1.26 3.14
N LEU A 190 -14.90 -0.71 4.25
CA LEU A 190 -15.71 -1.44 5.23
C LEU A 190 -17.02 -1.95 4.58
N GLU A 191 -17.69 -1.11 3.78
CA GLU A 191 -18.88 -1.50 3.02
C GLU A 191 -18.60 -2.66 2.05
N VAL A 192 -17.51 -2.58 1.28
CA VAL A 192 -17.12 -3.64 0.34
C VAL A 192 -16.77 -4.93 1.08
N ARG A 193 -16.11 -4.83 2.24
CA ARG A 193 -15.85 -5.99 3.12
C ARG A 193 -17.12 -6.56 3.76
N GLY A 194 -18.21 -5.79 3.81
CA GLY A 194 -19.42 -6.15 4.53
C GLY A 194 -19.26 -6.07 6.04
N LEU A 195 -18.36 -5.20 6.50
CA LEU A 195 -18.13 -4.95 7.92
C LEU A 195 -19.11 -3.88 8.45
N PRO A 196 -19.45 -3.91 9.75
CA PRO A 196 -20.30 -2.90 10.34
C PRO A 196 -19.63 -1.52 10.24
N ILE A 197 -20.41 -0.53 9.81
CA ILE A 197 -19.95 0.86 9.76
C ILE A 197 -19.96 1.37 11.21
N PRO A 198 -18.84 1.92 11.72
CA PRO A 198 -18.83 2.51 13.05
C PRO A 198 -19.86 3.63 13.12
N ASP A 199 -20.81 3.53 14.08
CA ASP A 199 -21.76 4.60 14.34
C ASP A 199 -21.03 5.92 14.53
N GLY A 200 -21.41 6.92 13.73
CA GLY A 200 -20.70 8.17 13.58
C GLY A 200 -20.46 8.92 14.88
N LYS A 201 -19.32 8.71 15.50
CA LYS A 201 -18.65 9.72 16.31
C LYS A 201 -17.48 10.27 15.51
N ALA A 202 -17.80 11.21 14.63
CA ALA A 202 -16.81 12.13 14.12
C ALA A 202 -16.09 12.79 15.31
N LYS A 203 -14.91 12.29 15.68
CA LYS A 203 -13.99 13.08 16.50
C LYS A 203 -13.56 14.27 15.64
N LYS A 204 -14.21 15.43 15.84
CA LYS A 204 -13.61 16.72 15.56
C LYS A 204 -12.28 16.73 16.32
N LYS A 205 -11.18 16.69 15.60
CA LYS A 205 -9.90 17.16 16.13
C LYS A 205 -9.94 18.68 16.08
N GLU A 206 -9.98 19.27 17.26
CA GLU A 206 -9.56 20.63 17.52
C GLU A 206 -8.05 20.79 17.19
#